data_104f167dbdf7a2515f1cdeb4f2c50d22
#
_entry.id   104f167dbdf7a2515f1cdeb4f2c50d22
#
_cell.length_a   1.000
_cell.length_b   1.000
_cell.length_c   1.000
_cell.angle_alpha   90.00
_cell.angle_beta   90.00
_cell.angle_gamma   90.00
#
_symmetry.space_group_name_H-M   'P 1'
#
loop_
_entity.id
_entity.type
_entity.pdbx_description
1 polymer ?
#
loop_
_entity_poly.entity_id
_entity_poly.type
_entity_poly.pdbx_seq_one_letter_code
_entity_poly.pdbx_strand_id
1 'polypeptide(L)'
;MTSLAKKFQNDFGFINADNFEKAELLQDGMFTCLKYMYNNSGININKLTQIISSILRIEGFDVNETVILGQNSIILKDIEYNYRKTTNEATITTFIPIDEKNKLKDDTVKKLKFTMMDRGLKFSTIHSFQGWDAANVIILLQPEGDGKGYTINSSLNKPEVIYTAITRSKQNIVIINNGNTLYHNFFKRNMINEDYTNK
;
A
#
# COMPACT_ATOMS: atom_id res chain seq x y z
N MET A 1 6.96 -8.17 15.72
CA MET A 1 7.33 -7.96 14.29
C MET A 1 6.95 -9.19 13.50
N THR A 2 6.35 -9.02 12.35
CA THR A 2 5.91 -10.15 11.55
C THR A 2 7.09 -10.92 10.99
N SER A 3 6.96 -12.22 10.87
CA SER A 3 8.00 -13.06 10.25
C SER A 3 8.38 -12.57 8.85
N LEU A 4 7.43 -11.97 8.11
CA LEU A 4 7.65 -11.37 6.79
C LEU A 4 8.60 -10.17 6.86
N ALA A 5 8.37 -9.22 7.78
CA ALA A 5 9.19 -8.03 7.92
C ALA A 5 10.64 -8.39 8.30
N LYS A 6 10.81 -9.34 9.23
CA LYS A 6 12.15 -9.85 9.62
C LYS A 6 12.88 -10.55 8.47
N LYS A 7 12.16 -11.38 7.68
CA LYS A 7 12.72 -11.99 6.48
C LYS A 7 13.11 -10.94 5.44
N PHE A 8 12.26 -9.93 5.24
CA PHE A 8 12.52 -8.84 4.30
C PHE A 8 13.78 -8.05 4.69
N GLN A 9 13.90 -7.70 5.96
CA GLN A 9 15.08 -7.02 6.48
C GLN A 9 16.37 -7.84 6.26
N ASN A 10 16.32 -9.14 6.52
CA ASN A 10 17.46 -10.02 6.33
C ASN A 10 17.87 -10.15 4.85
N ASP A 11 16.89 -10.28 3.94
CA ASP A 11 17.18 -10.47 2.50
C ASP A 11 17.75 -9.20 1.85
N PHE A 12 17.33 -8.03 2.30
CA PHE A 12 17.73 -6.74 1.71
C PHE A 12 18.80 -5.98 2.51
N GLY A 13 19.27 -6.54 3.64
CA GLY A 13 20.50 -6.14 4.33
C GLY A 13 20.55 -4.71 4.85
N PHE A 14 19.41 -4.05 5.09
CA PHE A 14 19.42 -2.73 5.69
C PHE A 14 19.36 -2.84 7.21
N ILE A 15 20.31 -2.17 7.86
CA ILE A 15 20.42 -2.13 9.32
C ILE A 15 19.81 -0.82 9.80
N ASN A 16 18.61 -0.90 10.38
CA ASN A 16 18.18 0.11 11.33
C ASN A 16 18.45 -0.45 12.74
N ALA A 17 19.72 -0.41 13.13
CA ALA A 17 20.23 -1.20 14.25
C ALA A 17 19.66 -0.82 15.62
N ASP A 18 19.24 0.45 15.84
CA ASP A 18 19.11 0.93 17.21
C ASP A 18 17.68 1.11 17.74
N ASN A 19 16.66 0.97 16.90
CA ASN A 19 15.27 1.19 17.32
C ASN A 19 14.34 -0.03 17.24
N PHE A 20 14.82 -1.17 16.79
CA PHE A 20 13.98 -2.33 16.46
C PHE A 20 13.84 -3.36 17.58
N GLU A 21 14.75 -3.46 18.50
CA GLU A 21 14.61 -4.36 19.65
C GLU A 21 13.36 -4.03 20.50
N LYS A 22 12.96 -2.75 20.56
CA LYS A 22 11.73 -2.35 21.27
C LYS A 22 10.44 -2.66 20.49
N ALA A 23 10.48 -2.74 19.17
CA ALA A 23 9.33 -3.11 18.35
C ALA A 23 9.07 -4.64 18.32
N GLU A 24 10.05 -5.46 18.65
CA GLU A 24 9.88 -6.91 18.78
C GLU A 24 8.94 -7.33 19.91
N LEU A 25 8.73 -6.46 20.90
CA LEU A 25 7.83 -6.71 22.04
C LEU A 25 6.36 -6.40 21.77
N LEU A 26 6.03 -5.79 20.63
CA LEU A 26 4.66 -5.49 20.26
C LEU A 26 4.12 -6.52 19.26
N GLN A 27 3.61 -7.60 19.84
CA GLN A 27 2.72 -8.62 19.25
C GLN A 27 3.26 -9.40 18.05
N ASP A 28 3.55 -10.65 18.24
CA ASP A 28 3.40 -11.72 17.25
C ASP A 28 1.93 -11.79 16.78
N GLY A 29 1.48 -10.75 16.09
CA GLY A 29 0.20 -10.72 15.40
C GLY A 29 0.28 -11.74 14.27
N MET A 30 -0.42 -12.83 14.42
CA MET A 30 -0.58 -13.83 13.38
C MET A 30 -1.33 -13.16 12.23
N PHE A 31 -0.65 -12.88 11.10
CA PHE A 31 -1.34 -12.43 9.91
C PHE A 31 -2.36 -13.48 9.50
N THR A 32 -3.61 -13.08 9.36
CA THR A 32 -4.68 -13.94 8.87
C THR A 32 -4.69 -14.00 7.35
N CYS A 33 -4.23 -12.93 6.68
CA CYS A 33 -4.09 -12.88 5.23
C CYS A 33 -2.73 -12.30 4.85
N LEU A 34 -1.94 -13.06 4.08
CA LEU A 34 -0.62 -12.68 3.58
C LEU A 34 -0.51 -13.07 2.12
N LYS A 35 -1.00 -12.21 1.20
CA LYS A 35 -1.15 -12.53 -0.21
C LYS A 35 -0.37 -11.60 -1.13
N TYR A 36 0.11 -12.17 -2.23
CA TYR A 36 0.90 -11.50 -3.25
C TYR A 36 0.31 -11.73 -4.64
N MET A 37 0.16 -10.67 -5.40
CA MET A 37 -0.25 -10.69 -6.80
C MET A 37 0.79 -10.00 -7.67
N TYR A 38 1.20 -10.65 -8.77
CA TYR A 38 2.04 -10.04 -9.79
C TYR A 38 1.22 -9.66 -11.02
N ASN A 39 1.14 -8.37 -11.30
CA ASN A 39 0.47 -7.84 -12.49
C ASN A 39 1.52 -7.44 -13.54
N ASN A 40 1.73 -8.28 -14.54
CA ASN A 40 2.68 -8.04 -15.64
C ASN A 40 2.03 -7.33 -16.85
N SER A 41 0.74 -7.03 -16.81
CA SER A 41 0.00 -6.42 -17.94
C SER A 41 0.22 -4.90 -18.05
N GLY A 42 1.17 -4.34 -17.28
CA GLY A 42 1.33 -2.90 -17.13
C GLY A 42 0.24 -2.27 -16.25
N ILE A 43 0.35 -0.96 -16.04
CA ILE A 43 -0.58 -0.23 -15.17
C ILE A 43 -1.81 0.19 -15.97
N ASN A 44 -2.94 -0.41 -15.64
CA ASN A 44 -4.28 -0.02 -16.10
C ASN A 44 -5.12 0.34 -14.86
N ILE A 45 -5.50 1.60 -14.73
CA ILE A 45 -6.21 2.13 -13.55
C ILE A 45 -7.55 1.44 -13.33
N ASN A 46 -8.36 1.22 -14.40
CA ASN A 46 -9.64 0.54 -14.28
C ASN A 46 -9.46 -0.90 -13.75
N LYS A 47 -8.48 -1.62 -14.28
CA LYS A 47 -8.17 -2.99 -13.85
C LYS A 47 -7.68 -3.02 -12.41
N LEU A 48 -6.80 -2.08 -12.01
CA LEU A 48 -6.31 -2.00 -10.63
C LEU A 48 -7.44 -1.67 -9.65
N THR A 49 -8.35 -0.77 -10.02
CA THR A 49 -9.53 -0.47 -9.19
C THR A 49 -10.41 -1.70 -9.00
N GLN A 50 -10.66 -2.48 -10.07
CA GLN A 50 -11.40 -3.73 -10.00
C GLN A 50 -10.70 -4.77 -9.11
N ILE A 51 -9.38 -4.91 -9.24
CA ILE A 51 -8.56 -5.80 -8.39
C ILE A 51 -8.70 -5.41 -6.93
N ILE A 52 -8.58 -4.12 -6.58
CA ILE A 52 -8.74 -3.63 -5.21
C ILE A 52 -10.14 -3.95 -4.68
N SER A 53 -11.20 -3.68 -5.46
CA SER A 53 -12.58 -4.02 -5.09
C SER A 53 -12.77 -5.52 -4.89
N SER A 54 -12.13 -6.35 -5.72
CA SER A 54 -12.15 -7.81 -5.58
C SER A 54 -11.44 -8.27 -4.31
N ILE A 55 -10.29 -7.69 -3.97
CA ILE A 55 -9.56 -7.98 -2.73
C ILE A 55 -10.44 -7.65 -1.52
N LEU A 56 -11.01 -6.45 -1.45
CA LEU A 56 -11.86 -6.03 -0.33
C LEU A 56 -13.01 -7.02 -0.11
N ARG A 57 -13.68 -7.44 -1.19
CA ARG A 57 -14.81 -8.36 -1.14
C ARG A 57 -14.39 -9.79 -0.78
N ILE A 58 -13.35 -10.35 -1.44
CA ILE A 58 -12.95 -11.76 -1.30
C ILE A 58 -12.31 -12.01 0.06
N GLU A 59 -11.44 -11.10 0.50
CA GLU A 59 -10.77 -11.21 1.79
C GLU A 59 -11.64 -10.70 2.96
N GLY A 60 -12.81 -10.13 2.68
CA GLY A 60 -13.71 -9.61 3.71
C GLY A 60 -13.14 -8.41 4.46
N PHE A 61 -12.32 -7.58 3.81
CA PHE A 61 -11.70 -6.42 4.45
C PHE A 61 -12.72 -5.31 4.70
N ASP A 62 -12.86 -4.87 5.95
CA ASP A 62 -13.63 -3.66 6.26
C ASP A 62 -12.94 -2.42 5.63
N VAL A 63 -13.66 -1.72 4.77
CA VAL A 63 -13.16 -0.52 4.08
C VAL A 63 -12.73 0.58 5.07
N ASN A 64 -13.38 0.65 6.25
CA ASN A 64 -13.03 1.63 7.28
C ASN A 64 -11.72 1.32 8.00
N GLU A 65 -11.25 0.07 7.96
CA GLU A 65 -10.02 -0.40 8.58
C GLU A 65 -8.93 -0.74 7.56
N THR A 66 -9.18 -0.39 6.28
CA THR A 66 -8.28 -0.70 5.17
C THR A 66 -7.59 0.55 4.64
N VAL A 67 -6.30 0.43 4.37
CA VAL A 67 -5.51 1.45 3.67
C VAL A 67 -4.85 0.88 2.41
N ILE A 68 -4.89 1.67 1.34
CA ILE A 68 -4.13 1.45 0.11
C ILE A 68 -2.87 2.29 0.18
N LEU A 69 -1.70 1.64 0.20
CA LEU A 69 -0.40 2.31 0.23
C LEU A 69 0.29 2.22 -1.12
N GLY A 70 0.75 3.34 -1.63
CA GLY A 70 1.56 3.40 -2.84
C GLY A 70 2.89 4.10 -2.59
N GLN A 71 3.88 3.85 -3.47
CA GLN A 71 5.19 4.46 -3.37
C GLN A 71 5.16 5.96 -3.73
N ASN A 72 4.29 6.36 -4.67
CA ASN A 72 4.01 7.77 -4.96
C ASN A 72 2.50 8.06 -5.05
N SER A 73 2.13 9.34 -5.08
CA SER A 73 0.72 9.74 -5.09
C SER A 73 0.07 9.76 -6.48
N ILE A 74 0.81 9.65 -7.56
CA ILE A 74 0.27 9.80 -8.93
C ILE A 74 -0.73 8.68 -9.20
N ILE A 75 -0.28 7.43 -9.13
CA ILE A 75 -1.14 6.27 -9.33
C ILE A 75 -2.29 6.20 -8.32
N LEU A 76 -2.01 6.58 -7.07
CA LEU A 76 -3.03 6.56 -6.02
C LEU A 76 -4.16 7.55 -6.29
N LYS A 77 -3.85 8.75 -6.82
CA LYS A 77 -4.84 9.77 -7.19
C LYS A 77 -5.78 9.25 -8.27
N ASP A 78 -5.23 8.57 -9.28
CA ASP A 78 -6.03 8.04 -10.39
C ASP A 78 -6.88 6.84 -9.95
N ILE A 79 -6.33 5.94 -9.14
CA ILE A 79 -7.09 4.80 -8.59
C ILE A 79 -8.18 5.30 -7.63
N GLU A 80 -7.88 6.21 -6.71
CA GLU A 80 -8.85 6.78 -5.77
C GLU A 80 -10.03 7.43 -6.50
N TYR A 81 -9.74 8.28 -7.48
CA TYR A 81 -10.76 8.93 -8.29
C TYR A 81 -11.66 7.91 -9.02
N ASN A 82 -11.05 6.90 -9.63
CA ASN A 82 -11.80 5.85 -10.33
C ASN A 82 -12.63 4.98 -9.36
N TYR A 83 -12.05 4.61 -8.21
CA TYR A 83 -12.73 3.84 -7.17
C TYR A 83 -13.98 4.58 -6.67
N ARG A 84 -13.84 5.83 -6.26
CA ARG A 84 -14.93 6.66 -5.76
C ARG A 84 -16.03 6.87 -6.80
N LYS A 85 -15.67 6.99 -8.08
CA LYS A 85 -16.65 7.11 -9.18
C LYS A 85 -17.39 5.81 -9.48
N THR A 86 -16.73 4.67 -9.35
CA THR A 86 -17.33 3.37 -9.70
C THR A 86 -18.12 2.75 -8.55
N THR A 87 -17.71 2.97 -7.30
CA THR A 87 -18.37 2.39 -6.12
C THR A 87 -19.34 3.35 -5.41
N ASN A 88 -19.18 4.66 -5.65
CA ASN A 88 -19.85 5.73 -4.89
C ASN A 88 -19.55 5.69 -3.37
N GLU A 89 -18.45 5.05 -2.97
CA GLU A 89 -18.02 4.97 -1.58
C GLU A 89 -17.14 6.16 -1.18
N ALA A 90 -17.18 6.51 0.11
CA ALA A 90 -16.30 7.55 0.66
C ALA A 90 -14.85 7.10 0.68
N THR A 91 -13.93 8.02 0.40
CA THR A 91 -12.49 7.81 0.49
C THR A 91 -11.83 8.86 1.36
N ILE A 92 -10.76 8.48 2.04
CA ILE A 92 -9.92 9.36 2.88
C ILE A 92 -8.50 9.35 2.31
N THR A 93 -7.92 10.52 2.09
CA THR A 93 -6.63 10.64 1.41
C THR A 93 -5.64 11.52 2.18
N THR A 94 -4.34 11.20 2.10
CA THR A 94 -3.26 12.09 2.56
C THR A 94 -2.79 13.06 1.49
N PHE A 95 -3.44 13.08 0.33
CA PHE A 95 -3.14 13.95 -0.82
C PHE A 95 -4.43 14.63 -1.31
N ILE A 96 -4.29 15.65 -2.15
CA ILE A 96 -5.45 16.31 -2.76
C ILE A 96 -6.00 15.44 -3.90
N PRO A 97 -7.27 15.01 -3.85
CA PRO A 97 -7.92 14.29 -4.95
C PRO A 97 -7.94 15.12 -6.24
N ILE A 98 -8.03 14.45 -7.39
CA ILE A 98 -7.94 15.08 -8.71
C ILE A 98 -9.01 16.17 -8.89
N ASP A 99 -10.23 15.89 -8.49
CA ASP A 99 -11.39 16.79 -8.63
C ASP A 99 -11.47 17.88 -7.54
N GLU A 100 -10.60 17.83 -6.53
CA GLU A 100 -10.51 18.84 -5.46
C GLU A 100 -9.34 19.83 -5.61
N LYS A 101 -8.51 19.69 -6.65
CA LYS A 101 -7.32 20.53 -6.86
C LYS A 101 -7.57 22.04 -6.77
N ASN A 102 -8.75 22.49 -7.17
CA ASN A 102 -9.13 23.91 -7.11
C ASN A 102 -9.64 24.36 -5.73
N LYS A 103 -9.92 23.42 -4.82
CA LYS A 103 -10.47 23.70 -3.49
C LYS A 103 -9.40 23.76 -2.40
N LEU A 104 -8.30 23.05 -2.58
CA LEU A 104 -7.21 22.94 -1.62
C LEU A 104 -5.88 23.24 -2.34
N LYS A 105 -5.06 24.13 -1.76
CA LYS A 105 -3.80 24.54 -2.37
C LYS A 105 -2.60 23.68 -1.95
N ASP A 106 -2.71 22.85 -0.91
CA ASP A 106 -1.58 22.16 -0.31
C ASP A 106 -1.94 20.73 0.17
N ASP A 107 -1.21 19.73 -0.31
CA ASP A 107 -1.33 18.33 0.15
C ASP A 107 -0.99 18.18 1.65
N THR A 108 -0.21 19.10 2.21
CA THR A 108 0.11 19.12 3.65
C THR A 108 -1.15 19.30 4.49
N VAL A 109 -2.08 20.15 4.05
CA VAL A 109 -3.36 20.37 4.74
C VAL A 109 -4.20 19.09 4.75
N LYS A 110 -4.18 18.34 3.64
CA LYS A 110 -4.90 17.06 3.55
C LYS A 110 -4.30 16.02 4.49
N LYS A 111 -2.96 15.92 4.54
CA LYS A 111 -2.25 15.03 5.47
C LYS A 111 -2.58 15.34 6.93
N LEU A 112 -2.63 16.61 7.31
CA LEU A 112 -2.95 17.03 8.69
C LEU A 112 -4.40 16.69 9.10
N LYS A 113 -5.30 16.59 8.13
CA LYS A 113 -6.72 16.20 8.35
C LYS A 113 -6.94 14.70 8.25
N PHE A 114 -5.93 13.93 7.85
CA PHE A 114 -6.06 12.47 7.72
C PHE A 114 -6.18 11.83 9.10
N THR A 115 -7.15 10.95 9.27
CA THR A 115 -7.28 10.11 10.46
C THR A 115 -7.79 8.72 10.09
N MET A 116 -7.33 7.69 10.81
CA MET A 116 -7.84 6.32 10.67
C MET A 116 -9.26 6.15 11.21
N MET A 117 -9.74 7.10 12.02
CA MET A 117 -11.09 7.07 12.60
C MET A 117 -12.18 7.50 11.62
N ASP A 118 -11.84 8.19 10.54
CA ASP A 118 -12.81 8.59 9.52
C ASP A 118 -13.30 7.39 8.72
N ARG A 119 -14.60 7.40 8.40
CA ARG A 119 -15.22 6.33 7.61
C ARG A 119 -14.83 6.44 6.14
N GLY A 120 -14.50 5.32 5.52
CA GLY A 120 -14.16 5.19 4.11
C GLY A 120 -12.81 4.51 3.88
N LEU A 121 -12.57 4.11 2.63
CA LEU A 121 -11.32 3.50 2.21
C LEU A 121 -10.19 4.55 2.20
N LYS A 122 -9.07 4.24 2.87
CA LYS A 122 -7.94 5.15 2.98
C LYS A 122 -6.96 4.97 1.84
N PHE A 123 -6.45 6.08 1.28
CA PHE A 123 -5.38 6.11 0.28
C PHE A 123 -4.25 7.00 0.76
N SER A 124 -3.04 6.48 0.80
CA SER A 124 -1.87 7.23 1.26
C SER A 124 -0.59 6.79 0.56
N THR A 125 0.36 7.71 0.42
CA THR A 125 1.73 7.29 0.13
C THR A 125 2.34 6.65 1.38
N ILE A 126 3.29 5.74 1.19
CA ILE A 126 3.99 5.07 2.29
C ILE A 126 4.60 6.10 3.25
N HIS A 127 5.26 7.14 2.71
CA HIS A 127 5.85 8.21 3.53
C HIS A 127 4.81 9.02 4.31
N SER A 128 3.66 9.31 3.70
CA SER A 128 2.62 10.08 4.38
C SER A 128 1.88 9.28 5.45
N PHE A 129 1.94 7.95 5.40
CA PHE A 129 1.31 7.04 6.35
C PHE A 129 2.22 6.71 7.55
N GLN A 130 3.44 7.23 7.60
CA GLN A 130 4.33 7.01 8.76
C GLN A 130 3.69 7.48 10.05
N GLY A 131 3.75 6.62 11.09
CA GLY A 131 3.12 6.87 12.39
C GLY A 131 1.68 6.36 12.51
N TRP A 132 1.08 5.86 11.44
CA TRP A 132 -0.24 5.22 11.44
C TRP A 132 -0.13 3.72 11.23
N ASP A 133 -1.12 2.97 11.71
CA ASP A 133 -1.30 1.54 11.48
C ASP A 133 -2.75 1.26 11.06
N ALA A 134 -2.95 0.19 10.30
CA ALA A 134 -4.26 -0.27 9.85
C ALA A 134 -4.43 -1.77 10.09
N ALA A 135 -5.66 -2.25 10.25
CA ALA A 135 -5.92 -3.69 10.30
C ALA A 135 -5.52 -4.34 8.97
N ASN A 136 -5.96 -3.75 7.86
CA ASN A 136 -5.72 -4.27 6.52
C ASN A 136 -4.90 -3.28 5.69
N VAL A 137 -3.83 -3.75 5.05
CA VAL A 137 -2.96 -2.95 4.19
C VAL A 137 -2.86 -3.60 2.82
N ILE A 138 -3.20 -2.84 1.78
CA ILE A 138 -2.95 -3.21 0.39
C ILE A 138 -1.81 -2.34 -0.12
N ILE A 139 -0.69 -2.95 -0.50
CA ILE A 139 0.51 -2.24 -0.96
C ILE A 139 0.59 -2.33 -2.49
N LEU A 140 0.68 -1.19 -3.15
CA LEU A 140 0.90 -1.08 -4.59
C LEU A 140 2.37 -0.85 -4.87
N LEU A 141 3.07 -1.86 -5.40
CA LEU A 141 4.43 -1.70 -5.90
C LEU A 141 4.38 -1.28 -7.38
N GLN A 142 5.17 -0.28 -7.71
CA GLN A 142 5.21 0.32 -9.04
C GLN A 142 6.50 -0.09 -9.76
N PRO A 143 6.51 -0.13 -11.12
CA PRO A 143 7.72 -0.42 -11.88
C PRO A 143 8.79 0.64 -11.65
N GLU A 144 10.04 0.22 -11.67
CA GLU A 144 11.21 1.09 -11.63
C GLU A 144 11.27 1.95 -12.91
N GLY A 145 11.78 3.19 -12.76
CA GLY A 145 11.94 4.09 -13.88
C GLY A 145 12.52 5.44 -13.48
N ASP A 146 12.18 6.47 -14.22
CA ASP A 146 12.65 7.83 -14.01
C ASP A 146 11.77 8.67 -13.05
N GLY A 147 10.74 8.06 -12.48
CA GLY A 147 9.79 8.73 -11.58
C GLY A 147 8.71 9.52 -12.30
N LYS A 148 8.58 9.36 -13.63
CA LYS A 148 7.51 9.97 -14.41
C LYS A 148 6.33 9.02 -14.59
N GLY A 149 5.13 9.59 -14.73
CA GLY A 149 3.91 8.80 -14.83
C GLY A 149 3.75 7.85 -13.65
N TYR A 150 3.59 6.56 -13.93
CA TYR A 150 3.41 5.55 -12.88
C TYR A 150 4.69 4.82 -12.49
N THR A 151 5.86 5.23 -12.99
CA THR A 151 7.14 4.68 -12.58
C THR A 151 7.67 5.36 -11.33
N ILE A 152 8.63 4.72 -10.66
CA ILE A 152 9.29 5.25 -9.48
C ILE A 152 10.80 5.30 -9.67
N ASN A 153 11.43 6.32 -9.10
CA ASN A 153 12.86 6.43 -9.03
C ASN A 153 13.44 5.60 -7.87
N SER A 154 14.76 5.48 -7.83
CA SER A 154 15.47 4.69 -6.82
C SER A 154 15.21 5.14 -5.38
N SER A 155 14.92 6.43 -5.14
CA SER A 155 14.67 6.92 -3.78
C SER A 155 13.37 6.42 -3.18
N LEU A 156 12.34 6.21 -4.01
CA LEU A 156 11.05 5.64 -3.60
C LEU A 156 11.05 4.10 -3.64
N ASN A 157 12.05 3.49 -4.29
CA ASN A 157 12.19 2.03 -4.38
C ASN A 157 13.21 1.46 -3.39
N LYS A 158 13.51 2.18 -2.32
CA LYS A 158 14.42 1.69 -1.28
C LYS A 158 13.77 0.62 -0.42
N PRO A 159 14.54 -0.40 0.03
CA PRO A 159 14.01 -1.44 0.92
C PRO A 159 13.36 -0.89 2.20
N GLU A 160 13.89 0.19 2.78
CA GLU A 160 13.35 0.81 3.99
C GLU A 160 11.94 1.36 3.79
N VAL A 161 11.64 1.86 2.58
CA VAL A 161 10.29 2.35 2.22
C VAL A 161 9.30 1.17 2.20
N ILE A 162 9.68 0.07 1.55
CA ILE A 162 8.82 -1.13 1.47
C ILE A 162 8.67 -1.79 2.84
N TYR A 163 9.74 -1.87 3.62
CA TYR A 163 9.71 -2.34 4.99
C TYR A 163 8.73 -1.53 5.84
N THR A 164 8.78 -0.19 5.73
CA THR A 164 7.84 0.70 6.42
C THR A 164 6.40 0.33 6.08
N ALA A 165 6.08 0.08 4.80
CA ALA A 165 4.73 -0.31 4.39
C ALA A 165 4.30 -1.66 5.00
N ILE A 166 5.19 -2.67 4.99
CA ILE A 166 4.91 -4.00 5.56
C ILE A 166 4.61 -3.89 7.06
N THR A 167 5.32 -3.03 7.78
CA THR A 167 5.16 -2.87 9.24
C THR A 167 3.92 -2.06 9.65
N ARG A 168 3.17 -1.49 8.70
CA ARG A 168 1.94 -0.73 8.99
C ARG A 168 0.71 -1.59 9.19
N SER A 169 0.79 -2.88 8.87
CA SER A 169 -0.37 -3.77 9.04
C SER A 169 -0.37 -4.46 10.40
N LYS A 170 -1.56 -4.51 11.01
CA LYS A 170 -1.82 -5.25 12.23
C LYS A 170 -2.31 -6.68 11.98
N GLN A 171 -3.01 -6.92 10.87
CA GLN A 171 -3.68 -8.20 10.64
C GLN A 171 -3.46 -8.76 9.23
N ASN A 172 -3.64 -7.94 8.19
CA ASN A 172 -3.71 -8.46 6.82
C ASN A 172 -2.86 -7.62 5.87
N ILE A 173 -2.09 -8.29 5.02
CA ILE A 173 -1.32 -7.65 3.94
C ILE A 173 -1.64 -8.31 2.61
N VAL A 174 -1.97 -7.49 1.62
CA VAL A 174 -1.98 -7.89 0.21
C VAL A 174 -1.02 -6.99 -0.55
N ILE A 175 -0.12 -7.56 -1.33
CA ILE A 175 0.81 -6.81 -2.18
C ILE A 175 0.41 -7.03 -3.64
N ILE A 176 0.12 -5.92 -4.34
CA ILE A 176 -0.08 -5.89 -5.78
C ILE A 176 1.20 -5.31 -6.40
N ASN A 177 1.94 -6.17 -7.09
CA ASN A 177 3.16 -5.77 -7.76
C ASN A 177 2.88 -5.50 -9.25
N ASN A 178 3.02 -4.26 -9.66
CA ASN A 178 2.75 -3.80 -11.02
C ASN A 178 4.03 -3.71 -11.87
N GLY A 179 4.90 -4.71 -11.80
CA GLY A 179 6.12 -4.77 -12.59
C GLY A 179 7.37 -4.30 -11.86
N ASN A 180 7.35 -4.20 -10.53
CA ASN A 180 8.56 -4.00 -9.74
C ASN A 180 9.37 -5.30 -9.71
N THR A 181 10.55 -5.28 -10.29
CA THR A 181 11.40 -6.47 -10.44
C THR A 181 12.24 -6.75 -9.20
N LEU A 182 12.64 -5.69 -8.48
CA LEU A 182 13.53 -5.78 -7.32
C LEU A 182 12.97 -6.67 -6.20
N TYR A 183 11.66 -6.54 -5.90
CA TYR A 183 11.03 -7.26 -4.79
C TYR A 183 10.22 -8.49 -5.22
N HIS A 184 10.08 -8.73 -6.53
CA HIS A 184 9.23 -9.79 -7.06
C HIS A 184 9.55 -11.17 -6.47
N ASN A 185 10.81 -11.59 -6.53
CA ASN A 185 11.21 -12.93 -6.08
C ASN A 185 11.05 -13.12 -4.57
N PHE A 186 11.26 -12.05 -3.78
CA PHE A 186 11.06 -12.11 -2.34
C PHE A 186 9.59 -12.38 -1.99
N PHE A 187 8.67 -11.55 -2.49
CA PHE A 187 7.25 -11.70 -2.16
C PHE A 187 6.65 -12.98 -2.72
N LYS A 188 7.04 -13.37 -3.95
CA LYS A 188 6.61 -14.63 -4.55
C LYS A 188 6.95 -15.86 -3.70
N ARG A 189 8.11 -15.86 -3.01
CA ARG A 189 8.55 -16.98 -2.15
C ARG A 189 7.94 -16.96 -0.75
N ASN A 190 7.64 -15.77 -0.22
CA ASN A 190 7.29 -15.59 1.19
C ASN A 190 5.81 -15.32 1.45
N MET A 191 4.99 -15.20 0.40
CA MET A 191 3.56 -14.92 0.49
C MET A 191 2.75 -15.92 -0.35
N ILE A 192 1.46 -16.04 -0.05
CA ILE A 192 0.53 -16.84 -0.86
C ILE A 192 0.28 -16.10 -2.17
N ASN A 193 0.61 -16.74 -3.29
CA ASN A 193 0.35 -16.17 -4.61
C ASN A 193 -1.14 -16.30 -4.96
N GLU A 194 -1.79 -15.18 -5.28
CA GLU A 194 -3.21 -15.10 -5.57
C GLU A 194 -3.46 -14.25 -6.82
N ASP A 195 -4.46 -14.62 -7.62
CA ASP A 195 -4.90 -13.83 -8.79
C ASP A 195 -6.31 -13.30 -8.57
N TYR A 196 -6.45 -11.98 -8.53
CA TYR A 196 -7.72 -11.28 -8.34
C TYR A 196 -8.30 -10.72 -9.66
N THR A 197 -7.68 -11.01 -10.81
CA THR A 197 -8.08 -10.38 -12.09
C THR A 197 -9.39 -10.93 -12.64
N ASN A 198 -9.77 -12.15 -12.28
CA ASN A 198 -10.92 -12.87 -12.83
C ASN A 198 -11.93 -13.31 -11.76
N LYS A 199 -11.93 -12.65 -10.60
CA LYS A 199 -12.79 -13.02 -9.47
C LYS A 199 -13.86 -12.00 -9.17
#